data_feebd65155dc18593d4b79b3caa5b2ff
#
_entry.id   feebd65155dc18593d4b79b3caa5b2ff
#
_cell.length_a   1.000
_cell.length_b   1.000
_cell.length_c   1.000
_cell.angle_alpha   90.00
_cell.angle_beta   90.00
_cell.angle_gamma   90.00
#
_symmetry.space_group_name_H-M   'P 1'
#
loop_
_entity.id
_entity.type
_entity.pdbx_description
1 polymer ?
#
loop_
_entity_poly.entity_id
_entity_poly.type
_entity_poly.pdbx_seq_one_letter_code
_entity_poly.pdbx_strand_id
1 'polypeptide(L)'
;MDDLLKNLTACLQDQAEAMRDALKHLVLIQSGTCNKAGVDRVCRAVYELLEPLPLERRILPQEKYGDMLIASTAAGGGGRRILLAGHMDTIFPADSPFNGWREDGHFFYGPGVIDMKGGLVVGIFALKALATMGLLRELPVTWLFNSEEEIGSPASRPLFRAEAGHAAMAFVLECGGINGEIATGRKGRLGLKLSARGRAGHAAKVVEGKKSAILDLARVIVELEEVNGRFPGVSVNVGQMAGGVVPNSVPEKAWAAIDVRSPSAEGISFFRECLDGLMKRREAEGMELSVEVVSQTPVMEATANNKALFAVIAGEARRLEIPVVEHFRAGASDANTIAEVGTPVIDGLGPIGEHDHSDREYVVRESLRQRSALLALSLIAAWRRYEAGTLFPDG
;
A
#
# COMPACT_ATOMS: atom_id res chain seq x y z
N MET A 1 1.87 30.64 -16.19
CA MET A 1 1.40 29.31 -15.75
C MET A 1 1.25 28.32 -16.91
N ASP A 2 0.80 28.79 -18.07
CA ASP A 2 0.74 27.97 -19.30
C ASP A 2 2.11 27.54 -19.83
N ASP A 3 3.14 28.36 -19.65
CA ASP A 3 4.51 28.05 -20.08
C ASP A 3 5.13 26.91 -19.27
N LEU A 4 4.84 26.83 -17.96
CA LEU A 4 5.30 25.70 -17.13
C LEU A 4 4.70 24.37 -17.61
N LEU A 5 3.40 24.34 -17.86
CA LEU A 5 2.71 23.16 -18.36
C LEU A 5 3.30 22.68 -19.68
N LYS A 6 3.47 23.60 -20.66
CA LYS A 6 4.04 23.30 -21.98
C LYS A 6 5.47 22.77 -21.87
N ASN A 7 6.31 23.46 -21.10
CA ASN A 7 7.72 23.07 -20.93
C ASN A 7 7.85 21.71 -20.23
N LEU A 8 7.02 21.45 -19.20
CA LEU A 8 7.00 20.19 -18.48
C LEU A 8 6.57 19.03 -19.38
N THR A 9 5.48 19.20 -20.12
CA THR A 9 4.98 18.15 -21.02
C THR A 9 5.94 17.90 -22.19
N ALA A 10 6.57 18.92 -22.75
CA ALA A 10 7.61 18.78 -23.76
C ALA A 10 8.84 18.03 -23.21
N CYS A 11 9.35 18.42 -22.04
CA CYS A 11 10.46 17.76 -21.38
C CYS A 11 10.19 16.25 -21.15
N LEU A 12 8.99 15.90 -20.69
CA LEU A 12 8.61 14.50 -20.47
C LEU A 12 8.37 13.74 -21.78
N GLN A 13 7.90 14.43 -22.83
CA GLN A 13 7.79 13.84 -24.17
C GLN A 13 9.16 13.45 -24.72
N ASP A 14 10.15 14.32 -24.60
CA ASP A 14 11.53 14.07 -25.02
C ASP A 14 12.19 12.93 -24.23
N GLN A 15 11.72 12.65 -23.00
CA GLN A 15 12.20 11.58 -22.13
C GLN A 15 11.41 10.26 -22.23
N ALA A 16 10.42 10.16 -23.12
CA ALA A 16 9.52 8.99 -23.19
C ALA A 16 10.26 7.66 -23.40
N GLU A 17 11.28 7.62 -24.26
CA GLU A 17 12.08 6.42 -24.47
C GLU A 17 12.99 6.12 -23.27
N ALA A 18 13.54 7.14 -22.60
CA ALA A 18 14.31 6.96 -21.38
C ALA A 18 13.44 6.41 -20.23
N MET A 19 12.16 6.83 -20.14
CA MET A 19 11.19 6.28 -19.18
C MET A 19 10.93 4.79 -19.46
N ARG A 20 10.70 4.43 -20.73
CA ARG A 20 10.51 3.06 -21.16
C ARG A 20 11.73 2.19 -20.80
N ASP A 21 12.94 2.66 -21.12
CA ASP A 21 14.17 1.91 -20.90
C ASP A 21 14.47 1.75 -19.40
N ALA A 22 14.20 2.78 -18.58
CA ALA A 22 14.29 2.71 -17.13
C ALA A 22 13.31 1.68 -16.56
N LEU A 23 12.05 1.70 -17.00
CA LEU A 23 11.06 0.73 -16.55
C LEU A 23 11.45 -0.68 -16.96
N LYS A 24 11.84 -0.89 -18.22
CA LYS A 24 12.31 -2.19 -18.72
C LYS A 24 13.49 -2.72 -17.92
N HIS A 25 14.45 -1.86 -17.60
CA HIS A 25 15.60 -2.23 -16.78
C HIS A 25 15.17 -2.73 -15.40
N LEU A 26 14.30 -1.99 -14.70
CA LEU A 26 13.80 -2.38 -13.38
C LEU A 26 12.96 -3.65 -13.43
N VAL A 27 12.10 -3.82 -14.44
CA VAL A 27 11.23 -5.01 -14.61
C VAL A 27 12.03 -6.27 -14.84
N LEU A 28 13.13 -6.20 -15.61
CA LEU A 28 14.00 -7.34 -15.88
C LEU A 28 14.85 -7.79 -14.66
N ILE A 29 14.88 -6.99 -13.59
CA ILE A 29 15.45 -7.39 -12.31
C ILE A 29 14.35 -8.09 -11.51
N GLN A 30 14.46 -9.40 -11.34
CA GLN A 30 13.55 -10.16 -10.50
C GLN A 30 13.73 -9.73 -9.03
N SER A 31 12.66 -9.23 -8.41
CA SER A 31 12.67 -8.59 -7.07
C SER A 31 11.51 -9.05 -6.19
N GLY A 32 11.12 -10.33 -6.24
CA GLY A 32 10.16 -10.86 -5.26
C GLY A 32 10.65 -10.58 -3.84
N THR A 33 9.75 -10.25 -2.91
CA THR A 33 10.09 -9.80 -1.54
C THR A 33 11.10 -10.70 -0.84
N CYS A 34 11.01 -12.02 -1.03
CA CYS A 34 11.93 -12.99 -0.45
C CYS A 34 13.29 -13.10 -1.19
N ASN A 35 13.43 -12.45 -2.34
CA ASN A 35 14.68 -12.41 -3.10
C ASN A 35 15.48 -11.15 -2.77
N LYS A 36 16.07 -11.11 -1.55
CA LYS A 36 16.85 -9.96 -1.10
C LYS A 36 17.84 -9.47 -2.16
N ALA A 37 18.63 -10.36 -2.75
CA ALA A 37 19.64 -9.98 -3.75
C ALA A 37 19.01 -9.31 -4.99
N GLY A 38 17.79 -9.68 -5.37
CA GLY A 38 17.04 -9.07 -6.44
C GLY A 38 16.56 -7.66 -6.06
N VAL A 39 15.97 -7.52 -4.89
CA VAL A 39 15.51 -6.21 -4.39
C VAL A 39 16.69 -5.26 -4.18
N ASP A 40 17.83 -5.73 -3.67
CA ASP A 40 19.06 -4.94 -3.55
C ASP A 40 19.56 -4.43 -4.92
N ARG A 41 19.40 -5.21 -6.00
CA ARG A 41 19.72 -4.75 -7.36
C ARG A 41 18.75 -3.68 -7.84
N VAL A 42 17.46 -3.81 -7.56
CA VAL A 42 16.48 -2.73 -7.85
C VAL A 42 16.82 -1.47 -7.07
N CYS A 43 17.15 -1.59 -5.77
CA CYS A 43 17.57 -0.47 -4.93
C CYS A 43 18.76 0.30 -5.54
N ARG A 44 19.78 -0.43 -6.00
CA ARG A 44 20.94 0.19 -6.67
C ARG A 44 20.57 0.84 -7.99
N ALA A 45 19.77 0.18 -8.82
CA ALA A 45 19.30 0.74 -10.08
C ALA A 45 18.49 2.04 -9.86
N VAL A 46 17.62 2.08 -8.86
CA VAL A 46 16.90 3.31 -8.48
C VAL A 46 17.87 4.37 -7.97
N TYR A 47 18.84 4.01 -7.13
CA TYR A 47 19.87 4.92 -6.66
C TYR A 47 20.64 5.57 -7.81
N GLU A 48 21.01 4.80 -8.84
CA GLU A 48 21.70 5.27 -10.06
C GLU A 48 20.78 6.16 -10.92
N LEU A 49 19.50 5.79 -11.09
CA LEU A 49 18.53 6.60 -11.81
C LEU A 49 18.29 7.99 -11.18
N LEU A 50 18.49 8.09 -9.87
CA LEU A 50 18.37 9.36 -9.11
C LEU A 50 19.70 10.17 -9.10
N GLU A 51 20.82 9.62 -9.58
CA GLU A 51 22.14 10.27 -9.52
C GLU A 51 22.18 11.67 -10.14
N PRO A 52 21.54 11.92 -11.30
CA PRO A 52 21.56 13.25 -11.91
C PRO A 52 20.80 14.32 -11.14
N LEU A 53 20.03 13.93 -10.11
CA LEU A 53 19.18 14.84 -9.34
C LEU A 53 19.93 15.44 -8.14
N PRO A 54 19.62 16.70 -7.75
CA PRO A 54 20.20 17.34 -6.57
C PRO A 54 19.59 16.78 -5.29
N LEU A 55 19.73 15.46 -5.07
CA LEU A 55 19.21 14.73 -3.92
C LEU A 55 20.36 14.14 -3.10
N GLU A 56 20.27 14.28 -1.80
CA GLU A 56 21.00 13.43 -0.87
C GLU A 56 20.37 12.04 -0.88
N ARG A 57 21.18 11.00 -1.06
CA ARG A 57 20.72 9.60 -1.22
C ARG A 57 21.42 8.72 -0.22
N ARG A 58 20.66 7.90 0.50
CA ARG A 58 21.18 6.99 1.52
C ARG A 58 20.53 5.62 1.42
N ILE A 59 21.32 4.58 1.13
CA ILE A 59 20.89 3.19 1.24
C ILE A 59 20.90 2.78 2.71
N LEU A 60 19.84 2.13 3.16
CA LEU A 60 19.67 1.58 4.50
C LEU A 60 19.74 0.05 4.40
N PRO A 61 20.89 -0.56 4.73
CA PRO A 61 21.06 -2.00 4.67
C PRO A 61 20.09 -2.74 5.58
N GLN A 62 19.53 -3.84 5.09
CA GLN A 62 18.64 -4.72 5.84
C GLN A 62 19.23 -6.14 5.87
N GLU A 63 19.05 -6.87 6.96
CA GLU A 63 19.53 -8.24 7.07
C GLU A 63 18.64 -9.26 6.36
N LYS A 64 17.34 -9.12 6.56
CA LYS A 64 16.33 -10.11 6.14
C LYS A 64 15.72 -9.81 4.78
N TYR A 65 15.40 -8.56 4.52
CA TYR A 65 14.76 -8.08 3.29
C TYR A 65 15.76 -7.34 2.41
N GLY A 66 15.34 -6.87 1.24
CA GLY A 66 16.15 -5.97 0.43
C GLY A 66 16.51 -4.68 1.16
N ASP A 67 17.58 -4.04 0.74
CA ASP A 67 17.98 -2.74 1.26
C ASP A 67 16.93 -1.68 0.90
N MET A 68 16.72 -0.71 1.79
CA MET A 68 15.85 0.44 1.55
C MET A 68 16.65 1.64 1.07
N LEU A 69 15.99 2.61 0.45
CA LEU A 69 16.62 3.85 -0.01
C LEU A 69 15.83 5.05 0.50
N ILE A 70 16.54 6.07 0.95
CA ILE A 70 16.01 7.41 1.21
C ILE A 70 16.67 8.38 0.25
N ALA A 71 15.89 9.22 -0.41
CA ALA A 71 16.38 10.33 -1.22
C ALA A 71 15.70 11.63 -0.80
N SER A 72 16.46 12.71 -0.57
CA SER A 72 15.88 13.97 -0.11
C SER A 72 16.55 15.18 -0.73
N THR A 73 15.75 16.23 -0.99
CA THR A 73 16.27 17.54 -1.34
C THR A 73 16.89 18.24 -0.12
N ALA A 74 17.85 19.13 -0.35
CA ALA A 74 18.43 19.95 0.70
C ALA A 74 17.45 21.03 1.22
N ALA A 75 16.36 21.31 0.51
CA ALA A 75 15.35 22.28 0.91
C ALA A 75 14.67 21.89 2.23
N GLY A 76 14.25 22.87 3.01
CA GLY A 76 13.41 22.66 4.20
C GLY A 76 14.11 22.55 5.55
N GLY A 77 15.44 22.66 5.66
CA GLY A 77 16.27 22.88 6.87
C GLY A 77 15.64 22.66 8.27
N GLY A 78 14.91 21.54 8.51
CA GLY A 78 14.20 21.25 9.76
C GLY A 78 12.70 21.54 9.75
N GLY A 79 12.13 22.08 8.66
CA GLY A 79 10.69 22.29 8.48
C GLY A 79 9.94 21.04 8.00
N ARG A 80 8.62 21.17 7.81
CA ARG A 80 7.79 20.12 7.22
C ARG A 80 8.21 19.80 5.79
N ARG A 81 8.01 18.57 5.36
CA ARG A 81 8.44 18.07 4.04
C ARG A 81 7.27 17.43 3.27
N ILE A 82 7.45 17.24 1.98
CA ILE A 82 6.62 16.36 1.16
C ILE A 82 7.23 14.96 1.24
N LEU A 83 6.46 13.99 1.67
CA LEU A 83 6.86 12.59 1.65
C LEU A 83 6.39 11.92 0.37
N LEU A 84 7.31 11.33 -0.39
CA LEU A 84 6.99 10.36 -1.44
C LEU A 84 7.25 8.96 -0.93
N ALA A 85 6.46 7.99 -1.38
CA ALA A 85 6.61 6.59 -1.02
C ALA A 85 6.45 5.67 -2.22
N GLY A 86 7.21 4.58 -2.25
CA GLY A 86 7.09 3.52 -3.24
C GLY A 86 7.96 2.33 -2.91
N HIS A 87 7.54 1.14 -3.33
CA HIS A 87 8.25 -0.10 -3.03
C HIS A 87 9.01 -0.66 -4.24
N MET A 88 10.03 -1.45 -3.95
CA MET A 88 10.95 -2.03 -4.94
C MET A 88 10.77 -3.53 -5.12
N ASP A 89 10.04 -4.16 -4.21
CA ASP A 89 9.70 -5.59 -4.27
C ASP A 89 8.48 -5.87 -5.14
N THR A 90 8.20 -7.13 -5.37
CA THR A 90 7.02 -7.65 -6.08
C THR A 90 6.58 -8.96 -5.44
N ILE A 91 5.35 -9.40 -5.72
CA ILE A 91 4.87 -10.71 -5.25
C ILE A 91 5.52 -11.91 -5.95
N PHE A 92 6.18 -11.70 -7.10
CA PHE A 92 6.63 -12.81 -7.95
C PHE A 92 7.88 -13.48 -7.36
N PRO A 93 7.85 -14.80 -7.08
CA PRO A 93 9.01 -15.51 -6.55
C PRO A 93 10.14 -15.62 -7.59
N ALA A 94 11.36 -15.92 -7.12
CA ALA A 94 12.56 -15.94 -7.97
C ALA A 94 12.50 -16.94 -9.13
N ASP A 95 11.72 -18.00 -8.98
CA ASP A 95 11.49 -19.05 -9.98
C ASP A 95 10.20 -18.85 -10.79
N SER A 96 9.55 -17.68 -10.67
CA SER A 96 8.35 -17.36 -11.44
C SER A 96 8.62 -17.45 -12.95
N PRO A 97 7.76 -18.12 -13.72
CA PRO A 97 7.82 -18.09 -15.18
C PRO A 97 7.51 -16.72 -15.77
N PHE A 98 6.81 -15.87 -15.02
CA PHE A 98 6.56 -14.47 -15.38
C PHE A 98 7.76 -13.61 -14.97
N ASN A 99 8.78 -13.53 -15.82
CA ASN A 99 10.08 -12.92 -15.52
C ASN A 99 10.68 -12.09 -16.67
N GLY A 100 9.89 -11.84 -17.72
CA GLY A 100 10.33 -11.16 -18.93
C GLY A 100 9.73 -9.77 -19.12
N TRP A 101 10.08 -9.17 -20.25
CA TRP A 101 9.51 -7.93 -20.76
C TRP A 101 8.86 -8.17 -22.10
N ARG A 102 7.66 -7.69 -22.29
CA ARG A 102 6.97 -7.62 -23.58
C ARG A 102 6.38 -6.21 -23.75
N GLU A 103 6.36 -5.73 -24.96
CA GLU A 103 5.75 -4.45 -25.30
C GLU A 103 5.01 -4.54 -26.63
N ASP A 104 4.00 -3.72 -26.77
CA ASP A 104 3.32 -3.40 -28.02
C ASP A 104 3.11 -1.89 -28.16
N GLY A 105 2.32 -1.46 -29.14
CA GLY A 105 2.13 -0.02 -29.39
C GLY A 105 1.48 0.74 -28.22
N HIS A 106 0.78 0.05 -27.32
CA HIS A 106 -0.03 0.67 -26.27
C HIS A 106 0.38 0.28 -24.85
N PHE A 107 0.96 -0.90 -24.66
CA PHE A 107 1.19 -1.48 -23.33
C PHE A 107 2.62 -1.99 -23.16
N PHE A 108 3.08 -1.96 -21.91
CA PHE A 108 4.25 -2.68 -21.43
C PHE A 108 3.79 -3.77 -20.46
N TYR A 109 4.41 -4.94 -20.52
CA TYR A 109 4.09 -6.11 -19.72
C TYR A 109 5.33 -6.66 -19.03
N GLY A 110 5.18 -7.10 -17.80
CA GLY A 110 6.25 -7.73 -17.05
C GLY A 110 6.04 -7.62 -15.54
N PRO A 111 6.79 -8.37 -14.72
CA PRO A 111 6.59 -8.43 -13.26
C PRO A 111 6.90 -7.09 -12.58
N GLY A 112 5.91 -6.56 -11.87
CA GLY A 112 6.00 -5.27 -11.20
C GLY A 112 5.94 -4.08 -12.16
N VAL A 113 5.51 -4.27 -13.41
CA VAL A 113 5.43 -3.18 -14.40
C VAL A 113 4.43 -2.11 -13.95
N ILE A 114 3.37 -2.51 -13.25
CA ILE A 114 2.38 -1.62 -12.67
C ILE A 114 2.50 -1.55 -11.14
N ASP A 115 2.85 -2.63 -10.46
CA ASP A 115 2.94 -2.76 -9.02
C ASP A 115 4.38 -3.11 -8.57
N MET A 116 5.21 -2.07 -8.14
CA MET A 116 4.95 -0.67 -8.50
C MET A 116 6.17 -0.02 -9.17
N LYS A 117 7.00 -0.79 -9.94
CA LYS A 117 8.18 -0.25 -10.64
C LYS A 117 7.83 0.89 -11.60
N GLY A 118 6.64 0.81 -12.23
CA GLY A 118 6.08 1.89 -13.02
C GLY A 118 5.88 3.17 -12.21
N GLY A 119 5.41 3.06 -10.96
CA GLY A 119 5.28 4.20 -10.04
C GLY A 119 6.63 4.81 -9.69
N LEU A 120 7.67 3.99 -9.48
CA LEU A 120 9.03 4.49 -9.26
C LEU A 120 9.51 5.32 -10.46
N VAL A 121 9.28 4.82 -11.68
CA VAL A 121 9.64 5.55 -12.92
C VAL A 121 8.86 6.85 -13.03
N VAL A 122 7.56 6.85 -12.77
CA VAL A 122 6.73 8.07 -12.75
C VAL A 122 7.33 9.12 -11.82
N GLY A 123 7.67 8.74 -10.59
CA GLY A 123 8.26 9.65 -9.61
C GLY A 123 9.64 10.17 -10.02
N ILE A 124 10.53 9.28 -10.48
CA ILE A 124 11.88 9.64 -10.92
C ILE A 124 11.82 10.69 -12.05
N PHE A 125 10.98 10.47 -13.05
CA PHE A 125 10.90 11.39 -14.18
C PHE A 125 10.11 12.68 -13.87
N ALA A 126 9.17 12.63 -12.93
CA ALA A 126 8.58 13.86 -12.39
C ALA A 126 9.64 14.75 -11.73
N LEU A 127 10.48 14.18 -10.86
CA LEU A 127 11.57 14.92 -10.21
C LEU A 127 12.65 15.38 -11.20
N LYS A 128 12.98 14.58 -12.25
CA LYS A 128 13.91 14.98 -13.32
C LYS A 128 13.39 16.18 -14.10
N ALA A 129 12.11 16.18 -14.46
CA ALA A 129 11.50 17.31 -15.15
C ALA A 129 11.51 18.58 -14.26
N LEU A 130 11.19 18.46 -12.97
CA LEU A 130 11.28 19.57 -12.03
C LEU A 130 12.72 20.09 -11.86
N ALA A 131 13.71 19.20 -11.85
CA ALA A 131 15.12 19.58 -11.76
C ALA A 131 15.57 20.33 -13.02
N THR A 132 15.20 19.87 -14.21
CA THR A 132 15.49 20.54 -15.48
C THR A 132 14.93 21.96 -15.54
N MET A 133 13.78 22.19 -14.86
CA MET A 133 13.16 23.52 -14.75
C MET A 133 13.69 24.36 -13.59
N GLY A 134 14.64 23.84 -12.80
CA GLY A 134 15.17 24.50 -11.60
C GLY A 134 14.23 24.51 -10.39
N LEU A 135 13.04 23.90 -10.50
CA LEU A 135 11.99 23.94 -9.47
C LEU A 135 12.18 22.92 -8.36
N LEU A 136 12.90 21.82 -8.59
CA LEU A 136 13.08 20.78 -7.58
C LEU A 136 13.79 21.30 -6.32
N ARG A 137 14.65 22.29 -6.45
CA ARG A 137 15.38 22.88 -5.32
C ARG A 137 14.50 23.69 -4.37
N GLU A 138 13.30 24.08 -4.79
CA GLU A 138 12.31 24.80 -4.00
C GLU A 138 11.42 23.86 -3.18
N LEU A 139 11.40 22.57 -3.51
CA LEU A 139 10.54 21.59 -2.90
C LEU A 139 11.29 20.76 -1.82
N PRO A 140 10.83 20.76 -0.56
CA PRO A 140 11.42 19.93 0.49
C PRO A 140 10.89 18.50 0.39
N VAL A 141 11.41 17.73 -0.53
CA VAL A 141 10.98 16.34 -0.78
C VAL A 141 11.85 15.36 0.02
N THR A 142 11.22 14.38 0.64
CA THR A 142 11.83 13.13 1.09
C THR A 142 11.12 11.98 0.38
N TRP A 143 11.86 11.07 -0.22
CA TRP A 143 11.30 9.88 -0.87
C TRP A 143 11.84 8.61 -0.23
N LEU A 144 10.94 7.79 0.29
CA LEU A 144 11.23 6.47 0.83
C LEU A 144 10.94 5.39 -0.21
N PHE A 145 11.90 4.50 -0.37
CA PHE A 145 11.79 3.29 -1.18
C PHE A 145 11.97 2.09 -0.26
N ASN A 146 10.92 1.36 -0.02
CA ASN A 146 10.97 0.14 0.79
C ASN A 146 11.10 -1.13 -0.06
N SER A 147 11.26 -2.25 0.61
CA SER A 147 11.71 -3.51 0.00
C SER A 147 10.82 -4.70 0.36
N GLU A 148 9.70 -4.46 1.07
CA GLU A 148 8.84 -5.53 1.60
C GLU A 148 7.38 -5.09 1.77
N GLU A 149 6.88 -4.22 0.87
CA GLU A 149 5.49 -3.76 0.88
C GLU A 149 4.53 -4.92 0.70
N GLU A 150 4.81 -5.82 -0.21
CA GLU A 150 3.98 -6.95 -0.61
C GLU A 150 3.65 -7.94 0.54
N ILE A 151 4.39 -7.82 1.63
CA ILE A 151 4.13 -8.58 2.88
C ILE A 151 3.73 -7.69 4.05
N GLY A 152 3.38 -6.41 3.78
CA GLY A 152 2.85 -5.44 4.74
C GLY A 152 3.91 -4.64 5.49
N SER A 153 5.06 -4.39 4.91
CA SER A 153 6.10 -3.45 5.38
C SER A 153 6.61 -3.69 6.81
N PRO A 154 6.91 -4.93 7.22
CA PRO A 154 7.23 -5.22 8.61
C PRO A 154 8.50 -4.52 9.14
N ALA A 155 9.49 -4.26 8.29
CA ALA A 155 10.74 -3.59 8.66
C ALA A 155 10.69 -2.08 8.39
N SER A 156 10.02 -1.63 7.34
CA SER A 156 9.96 -0.22 6.93
C SER A 156 8.87 0.59 7.64
N ARG A 157 7.86 -0.05 8.22
CA ARG A 157 6.76 0.64 8.91
C ARG A 157 7.22 1.65 9.98
N PRO A 158 8.20 1.35 10.86
CA PRO A 158 8.70 2.35 11.81
C PRO A 158 9.32 3.57 11.13
N LEU A 159 10.01 3.37 10.00
CA LEU A 159 10.60 4.44 9.21
C LEU A 159 9.53 5.31 8.56
N PHE A 160 8.49 4.70 7.95
CA PHE A 160 7.34 5.45 7.42
C PHE A 160 6.65 6.30 8.48
N ARG A 161 6.41 5.77 9.68
CA ARG A 161 5.82 6.53 10.79
C ARG A 161 6.69 7.73 11.19
N ALA A 162 8.00 7.54 11.28
CA ALA A 162 8.93 8.60 11.65
C ALA A 162 8.94 9.72 10.61
N GLU A 163 9.12 9.38 9.32
CA GLU A 163 9.18 10.37 8.24
C GLU A 163 7.82 11.04 8.00
N ALA A 164 6.72 10.28 8.08
CA ALA A 164 5.38 10.83 7.97
C ALA A 164 5.07 11.84 9.08
N GLY A 165 5.52 11.59 10.32
CA GLY A 165 5.37 12.53 11.43
C GLY A 165 6.02 13.92 11.17
N HIS A 166 7.02 13.96 10.30
CA HIS A 166 7.69 15.19 9.86
C HIS A 166 7.15 15.73 8.52
N ALA A 167 6.26 15.02 7.85
CA ALA A 167 5.69 15.44 6.58
C ALA A 167 4.50 16.41 6.77
N ALA A 168 4.34 17.35 5.84
CA ALA A 168 3.15 18.17 5.71
C ALA A 168 2.06 17.40 4.96
N MET A 169 2.48 16.57 4.02
CA MET A 169 1.63 15.76 3.15
C MET A 169 2.46 14.62 2.55
N ALA A 170 1.78 13.58 2.06
CA ALA A 170 2.42 12.45 1.41
C ALA A 170 1.73 12.05 0.11
N PHE A 171 2.52 11.50 -0.81
CA PHE A 171 2.07 10.97 -2.08
C PHE A 171 2.68 9.57 -2.28
N VAL A 172 1.83 8.56 -2.37
CA VAL A 172 2.24 7.17 -2.60
C VAL A 172 2.03 6.84 -4.07
N LEU A 173 3.03 6.22 -4.68
CA LEU A 173 3.10 6.07 -6.11
C LEU A 173 2.64 4.68 -6.59
N GLU A 174 1.70 4.07 -5.83
CA GLU A 174 0.97 2.89 -6.28
C GLU A 174 0.24 3.15 -7.60
N CYS A 175 -0.14 2.09 -8.30
CA CYS A 175 -0.86 2.20 -9.55
C CYS A 175 -2.15 3.03 -9.42
N GLY A 176 -2.40 3.87 -10.41
CA GLY A 176 -3.73 4.40 -10.66
C GLY A 176 -4.62 3.31 -11.26
N GLY A 177 -5.93 3.30 -10.97
CA GLY A 177 -6.86 2.41 -11.64
C GLY A 177 -7.06 2.79 -13.12
N ILE A 178 -7.67 1.89 -13.89
CA ILE A 178 -7.81 2.04 -15.36
C ILE A 178 -8.60 3.29 -15.78
N ASN A 179 -9.47 3.81 -14.91
CA ASN A 179 -10.22 5.05 -15.15
C ASN A 179 -9.55 6.29 -14.55
N GLY A 180 -8.29 6.18 -14.13
CA GLY A 180 -7.55 7.27 -13.47
C GLY A 180 -7.87 7.44 -11.99
N GLU A 181 -8.29 6.37 -11.31
CA GLU A 181 -8.62 6.38 -9.88
C GLU A 181 -7.41 6.78 -9.04
N ILE A 182 -7.67 7.68 -8.09
CA ILE A 182 -6.71 8.15 -7.08
C ILE A 182 -7.32 7.91 -5.71
N ALA A 183 -6.61 7.24 -4.83
CA ALA A 183 -7.13 6.85 -3.53
C ALA A 183 -6.99 7.98 -2.51
N THR A 184 -8.12 8.44 -1.98
CA THR A 184 -8.21 9.31 -0.80
C THR A 184 -8.39 8.54 0.50
N GLY A 185 -8.69 7.23 0.41
CA GLY A 185 -8.82 6.33 1.53
C GLY A 185 -8.63 4.88 1.14
N ARG A 186 -8.23 4.06 2.11
CA ARG A 186 -8.02 2.62 1.99
C ARG A 186 -8.52 1.89 3.22
N LYS A 187 -9.14 0.72 3.05
CA LYS A 187 -9.53 -0.10 4.21
C LYS A 187 -8.30 -0.51 5.02
N GLY A 188 -8.46 -0.48 6.34
CA GLY A 188 -7.57 -1.18 7.25
C GLY A 188 -7.89 -2.67 7.30
N ARG A 189 -6.93 -3.44 7.78
CA ARG A 189 -7.02 -4.90 7.88
C ARG A 189 -6.63 -5.37 9.28
N LEU A 190 -7.37 -6.36 9.79
CA LEU A 190 -7.03 -7.09 11.01
C LEU A 190 -7.11 -8.59 10.71
N GLY A 191 -5.96 -9.25 10.67
CA GLY A 191 -5.87 -10.70 10.54
C GLY A 191 -5.79 -11.35 11.91
N LEU A 192 -6.67 -12.29 12.18
CA LEU A 192 -6.76 -12.97 13.46
C LEU A 192 -6.65 -14.49 13.31
N LYS A 193 -6.09 -15.13 14.32
CA LYS A 193 -6.18 -16.57 14.52
C LYS A 193 -6.98 -16.84 15.80
N LEU A 194 -8.15 -17.43 15.62
CA LEU A 194 -8.99 -17.89 16.73
C LEU A 194 -8.70 -19.37 16.99
N SER A 195 -8.44 -19.74 18.24
CA SER A 195 -8.18 -21.12 18.63
C SER A 195 -9.18 -21.55 19.70
N ALA A 196 -9.66 -22.78 19.60
CA ALA A 196 -10.54 -23.42 20.57
C ALA A 196 -9.88 -24.67 21.14
N ARG A 197 -10.09 -24.92 22.43
CA ARG A 197 -9.62 -26.10 23.14
C ARG A 197 -10.79 -26.87 23.76
N GLY A 198 -10.85 -28.14 23.45
CA GLY A 198 -11.81 -29.09 24.01
C GLY A 198 -11.13 -30.15 24.86
N ARG A 199 -11.77 -31.29 25.00
CA ARG A 199 -11.24 -32.44 25.71
C ARG A 199 -11.33 -33.68 24.83
N ALA A 200 -10.17 -34.30 24.55
CA ALA A 200 -10.10 -35.55 23.80
C ALA A 200 -10.88 -36.68 24.51
N GLY A 201 -11.48 -37.55 23.70
CA GLY A 201 -12.21 -38.72 24.18
C GLY A 201 -12.75 -39.56 23.04
N HIS A 202 -13.08 -40.79 23.31
CA HIS A 202 -13.71 -41.67 22.32
C HIS A 202 -15.15 -41.24 22.06
N ALA A 203 -15.50 -40.93 20.80
CA ALA A 203 -16.77 -40.31 20.43
C ALA A 203 -18.00 -41.11 20.90
N ALA A 204 -17.92 -42.44 20.93
CA ALA A 204 -19.01 -43.32 21.39
C ALA A 204 -19.16 -43.39 22.94
N LYS A 205 -18.17 -42.90 23.70
CA LYS A 205 -18.19 -42.95 25.16
C LYS A 205 -18.55 -41.63 25.83
N VAL A 206 -18.56 -40.53 25.08
CA VAL A 206 -18.84 -39.19 25.59
C VAL A 206 -20.23 -38.77 25.15
N VAL A 207 -21.24 -39.09 25.97
CA VAL A 207 -22.65 -38.70 25.73
C VAL A 207 -22.99 -37.39 26.43
N GLU A 208 -22.53 -37.21 27.67
CA GLU A 208 -22.74 -36.00 28.47
C GLU A 208 -21.41 -35.23 28.67
N GLY A 209 -21.48 -33.89 28.69
CA GLY A 209 -20.30 -33.05 28.95
C GLY A 209 -19.24 -33.11 27.84
N LYS A 210 -19.64 -33.39 26.57
CA LYS A 210 -18.77 -33.39 25.42
C LYS A 210 -18.21 -31.98 25.18
N LYS A 211 -16.90 -31.81 25.33
CA LYS A 211 -16.18 -30.57 25.00
C LYS A 211 -15.44 -30.74 23.66
N SER A 212 -16.07 -30.32 22.56
CA SER A 212 -15.55 -30.43 21.19
C SER A 212 -15.04 -29.09 20.69
N ALA A 213 -13.72 -28.95 20.52
CA ALA A 213 -13.13 -27.74 20.01
C ALA A 213 -13.71 -27.32 18.62
N ILE A 214 -13.99 -28.28 17.73
CA ILE A 214 -14.62 -27.98 16.44
C ILE A 214 -16.03 -27.41 16.63
N LEU A 215 -16.84 -27.96 17.51
CA LEU A 215 -18.20 -27.49 17.74
C LEU A 215 -18.21 -26.09 18.36
N ASP A 216 -17.31 -25.86 19.32
CA ASP A 216 -17.19 -24.55 19.96
C ASP A 216 -16.70 -23.49 18.98
N LEU A 217 -15.69 -23.82 18.16
CA LEU A 217 -15.20 -22.95 17.10
C LEU A 217 -16.29 -22.63 16.06
N ALA A 218 -17.06 -23.64 15.63
CA ALA A 218 -18.13 -23.44 14.65
C ALA A 218 -19.21 -22.46 15.14
N ARG A 219 -19.59 -22.54 16.43
CA ARG A 219 -20.55 -21.59 17.04
C ARG A 219 -20.01 -20.16 17.02
N VAL A 220 -18.74 -19.98 17.36
CA VAL A 220 -18.09 -18.66 17.33
C VAL A 220 -17.98 -18.12 15.92
N ILE A 221 -17.66 -18.96 14.94
CA ILE A 221 -17.59 -18.56 13.52
C ILE A 221 -18.93 -18.02 13.03
N VAL A 222 -20.04 -18.70 13.33
CA VAL A 222 -21.38 -18.23 12.91
C VAL A 222 -21.66 -16.83 13.48
N GLU A 223 -21.40 -16.59 14.75
CA GLU A 223 -21.63 -15.28 15.36
C GLU A 223 -20.66 -14.21 14.85
N LEU A 224 -19.43 -14.56 14.49
CA LEU A 224 -18.49 -13.61 13.89
C LEU A 224 -18.93 -13.19 12.48
N GLU A 225 -19.43 -14.13 11.68
CA GLU A 225 -19.96 -13.83 10.34
C GLU A 225 -21.23 -12.98 10.41
N GLU A 226 -22.03 -13.06 11.48
CA GLU A 226 -23.19 -12.19 11.74
C GLU A 226 -22.81 -10.73 12.04
N VAL A 227 -21.54 -10.41 12.25
CA VAL A 227 -21.05 -9.02 12.37
C VAL A 227 -21.13 -8.29 11.03
N ASN A 228 -21.07 -9.03 9.92
CA ASN A 228 -21.24 -8.47 8.59
C ASN A 228 -22.56 -7.70 8.46
N GLY A 229 -22.49 -6.47 7.95
CA GLY A 229 -23.64 -5.58 7.79
C GLY A 229 -24.10 -4.85 9.06
N ARG A 230 -23.49 -5.08 10.23
CA ARG A 230 -23.82 -4.38 11.48
C ARG A 230 -23.13 -3.04 11.64
N PHE A 231 -22.05 -2.82 10.90
CA PHE A 231 -21.35 -1.54 10.81
C PHE A 231 -21.01 -1.22 9.36
N PRO A 232 -21.19 0.02 8.89
CA PRO A 232 -20.97 0.39 7.50
C PRO A 232 -19.55 0.02 7.00
N GLY A 233 -19.48 -0.78 5.94
CA GLY A 233 -18.24 -1.14 5.26
C GLY A 233 -17.31 -2.12 5.99
N VAL A 234 -17.61 -2.52 7.23
CA VAL A 234 -16.90 -3.60 7.93
C VAL A 234 -17.24 -4.92 7.27
N SER A 235 -16.21 -5.72 7.01
CA SER A 235 -16.34 -7.08 6.50
C SER A 235 -15.51 -8.04 7.34
N VAL A 236 -16.10 -9.17 7.68
CA VAL A 236 -15.49 -10.30 8.40
C VAL A 236 -15.56 -11.51 7.50
N ASN A 237 -14.45 -12.19 7.33
CA ASN A 237 -14.37 -13.41 6.55
C ASN A 237 -13.54 -14.46 7.29
N VAL A 238 -14.13 -15.61 7.57
CA VAL A 238 -13.41 -16.77 8.09
C VAL A 238 -12.92 -17.60 6.91
N GLY A 239 -11.69 -17.33 6.47
CA GLY A 239 -11.13 -17.91 5.25
C GLY A 239 -10.57 -19.33 5.39
N GLN A 240 -10.22 -19.74 6.63
CA GLN A 240 -9.66 -21.05 6.92
C GLN A 240 -10.13 -21.57 8.25
N MET A 241 -10.35 -22.88 8.36
CA MET A 241 -10.54 -23.57 9.63
C MET A 241 -9.97 -25.00 9.57
N ALA A 242 -9.44 -25.48 10.71
CA ALA A 242 -8.97 -26.84 10.84
C ALA A 242 -9.12 -27.33 12.30
N GLY A 243 -9.21 -28.66 12.48
CA GLY A 243 -9.29 -29.26 13.80
C GLY A 243 -9.57 -30.75 13.78
N GLY A 244 -9.39 -31.39 14.94
CA GLY A 244 -9.56 -32.85 15.11
C GLY A 244 -8.40 -33.65 14.49
N VAL A 245 -8.43 -34.96 14.72
CA VAL A 245 -7.42 -35.92 14.21
C VAL A 245 -8.09 -37.06 13.45
N VAL A 246 -9.11 -37.70 14.05
CA VAL A 246 -9.85 -38.82 13.46
C VAL A 246 -11.35 -38.71 13.80
N PRO A 247 -12.27 -39.25 12.96
CA PRO A 247 -13.70 -39.07 13.14
C PRO A 247 -14.28 -39.69 14.43
N ASN A 248 -13.65 -40.72 14.97
CA ASN A 248 -14.09 -41.41 16.17
C ASN A 248 -13.50 -40.86 17.50
N SER A 249 -12.86 -39.68 17.42
CA SER A 249 -12.36 -38.94 18.59
C SER A 249 -13.04 -37.58 18.73
N VAL A 250 -13.32 -37.15 19.96
CA VAL A 250 -13.75 -35.77 20.24
C VAL A 250 -12.57 -34.83 19.96
N PRO A 251 -12.72 -33.79 19.14
CA PRO A 251 -11.64 -32.86 18.84
C PRO A 251 -11.17 -32.06 20.06
N GLU A 252 -9.88 -32.17 20.38
CA GLU A 252 -9.25 -31.39 21.45
C GLU A 252 -8.83 -29.99 21.02
N LYS A 253 -8.46 -29.81 19.76
CA LYS A 253 -7.99 -28.54 19.23
C LYS A 253 -8.65 -28.24 17.90
N ALA A 254 -8.98 -26.97 17.70
CA ALA A 254 -9.42 -26.42 16.44
C ALA A 254 -8.97 -24.96 16.34
N TRP A 255 -8.82 -24.45 15.12
CA TRP A 255 -8.49 -23.05 14.88
C TRP A 255 -9.14 -22.55 13.59
N ALA A 256 -9.31 -21.23 13.51
CA ALA A 256 -9.76 -20.51 12.31
C ALA A 256 -8.88 -19.28 12.06
N ALA A 257 -8.68 -18.95 10.80
CA ALA A 257 -8.06 -17.69 10.37
C ALA A 257 -9.14 -16.75 9.83
N ILE A 258 -9.11 -15.51 10.31
CA ILE A 258 -10.14 -14.50 10.08
C ILE A 258 -9.48 -13.27 9.48
N ASP A 259 -10.03 -12.76 8.39
CA ASP A 259 -9.69 -11.46 7.78
C ASP A 259 -10.83 -10.47 8.07
N VAL A 260 -10.50 -9.37 8.72
CA VAL A 260 -11.45 -8.28 9.00
C VAL A 260 -10.97 -7.03 8.28
N ARG A 261 -11.87 -6.36 7.58
CA ARG A 261 -11.56 -5.11 6.89
C ARG A 261 -12.57 -4.03 7.26
N SER A 262 -12.09 -2.79 7.40
CA SER A 262 -12.92 -1.64 7.73
C SER A 262 -12.46 -0.39 7.00
N PRO A 263 -13.39 0.49 6.58
CA PRO A 263 -13.06 1.79 6.02
C PRO A 263 -12.72 2.85 7.09
N SER A 264 -12.95 2.55 8.38
CA SER A 264 -12.72 3.49 9.48
C SER A 264 -12.10 2.80 10.70
N ALA A 265 -11.36 3.55 11.50
CA ALA A 265 -10.83 3.09 12.78
C ALA A 265 -11.96 2.73 13.76
N GLU A 266 -13.07 3.47 13.73
CA GLU A 266 -14.27 3.18 14.50
C GLU A 266 -14.85 1.79 14.18
N GLY A 267 -14.88 1.40 12.89
CA GLY A 267 -15.32 0.06 12.48
C GLY A 267 -14.42 -1.06 12.97
N ILE A 268 -13.09 -0.86 13.05
CA ILE A 268 -12.18 -1.81 13.70
C ILE A 268 -12.46 -1.91 15.20
N SER A 269 -12.70 -0.78 15.86
CA SER A 269 -13.04 -0.74 17.29
C SER A 269 -14.36 -1.46 17.56
N PHE A 270 -15.39 -1.19 16.75
CA PHE A 270 -16.68 -1.88 16.81
C PHE A 270 -16.52 -3.41 16.68
N PHE A 271 -15.73 -3.87 15.71
CA PHE A 271 -15.47 -5.31 15.56
C PHE A 271 -14.77 -5.87 16.79
N ARG A 272 -13.76 -5.20 17.35
CA ARG A 272 -13.07 -5.64 18.57
C ARG A 272 -14.02 -5.77 19.75
N GLU A 273 -14.93 -4.81 19.94
CA GLU A 273 -15.94 -4.86 20.99
C GLU A 273 -16.89 -6.06 20.81
N CYS A 274 -17.33 -6.32 19.56
CA CYS A 274 -18.13 -7.50 19.24
C CYS A 274 -17.39 -8.81 19.57
N LEU A 275 -16.13 -8.91 19.17
CA LEU A 275 -15.27 -10.07 19.42
C LEU A 275 -15.07 -10.29 20.92
N ASP A 276 -14.71 -9.24 21.67
CA ASP A 276 -14.48 -9.32 23.12
C ASP A 276 -15.76 -9.75 23.88
N GLY A 277 -16.91 -9.19 23.47
CA GLY A 277 -18.20 -9.57 24.02
C GLY A 277 -18.56 -11.03 23.73
N LEU A 278 -18.28 -11.51 22.53
CA LEU A 278 -18.48 -12.90 22.11
C LEU A 278 -17.57 -13.84 22.90
N MET A 279 -16.29 -13.54 23.00
CA MET A 279 -15.31 -14.34 23.74
C MET A 279 -15.73 -14.50 25.19
N LYS A 280 -16.07 -13.40 25.90
CA LYS A 280 -16.53 -13.44 27.30
C LYS A 280 -17.79 -14.31 27.49
N ARG A 281 -18.77 -14.19 26.57
CA ARG A 281 -19.99 -15.04 26.68
C ARG A 281 -19.67 -16.54 26.55
N ARG A 282 -18.81 -16.86 25.54
CA ARG A 282 -18.46 -18.27 25.28
C ARG A 282 -17.55 -18.87 26.37
N GLU A 283 -16.67 -18.06 26.94
CA GLU A 283 -15.87 -18.47 28.10
C GLU A 283 -16.78 -18.75 29.34
N ALA A 284 -17.79 -17.91 29.58
CA ALA A 284 -18.76 -18.14 30.65
C ALA A 284 -19.58 -19.44 30.47
N GLU A 285 -19.76 -19.88 29.20
CA GLU A 285 -20.36 -21.18 28.87
C GLU A 285 -19.37 -22.38 29.02
N GLY A 286 -18.13 -22.09 29.45
CA GLY A 286 -17.09 -23.09 29.70
C GLY A 286 -16.29 -23.48 28.46
N MET A 287 -16.28 -22.66 27.41
CA MET A 287 -15.39 -22.82 26.26
C MET A 287 -13.99 -22.27 26.57
N GLU A 288 -12.96 -22.93 26.07
CA GLU A 288 -11.59 -22.45 26.16
C GLU A 288 -11.21 -21.88 24.79
N LEU A 289 -11.20 -20.55 24.69
CA LEU A 289 -10.93 -19.82 23.47
C LEU A 289 -9.72 -18.91 23.63
N SER A 290 -9.00 -18.66 22.54
CA SER A 290 -7.95 -17.64 22.48
C SER A 290 -7.89 -17.00 21.12
N VAL A 291 -7.55 -15.69 21.07
CA VAL A 291 -7.40 -14.91 19.85
C VAL A 291 -5.97 -14.35 19.80
N GLU A 292 -5.35 -14.53 18.66
CA GLU A 292 -4.04 -13.96 18.34
C GLU A 292 -4.20 -12.99 17.13
N VAL A 293 -3.65 -11.79 17.25
CA VAL A 293 -3.52 -10.88 16.12
C VAL A 293 -2.30 -11.29 15.30
N VAL A 294 -2.51 -11.83 14.12
CA VAL A 294 -1.42 -12.31 13.23
C VAL A 294 -0.94 -11.25 12.27
N SER A 295 -1.80 -10.29 11.94
CA SER A 295 -1.44 -9.12 11.10
C SER A 295 -2.39 -7.96 11.37
N GLN A 296 -1.88 -6.73 11.20
CA GLN A 296 -2.69 -5.52 11.29
C GLN A 296 -2.12 -4.47 10.35
N THR A 297 -3.02 -3.85 9.56
CA THR A 297 -2.74 -2.65 8.78
C THR A 297 -3.73 -1.57 9.20
N PRO A 298 -3.27 -0.37 9.56
CA PRO A 298 -4.16 0.73 9.96
C PRO A 298 -5.10 1.14 8.83
N VAL A 299 -6.12 1.93 9.14
CA VAL A 299 -7.02 2.50 8.14
C VAL A 299 -6.42 3.79 7.59
N MET A 300 -6.50 4.01 6.29
CA MET A 300 -6.36 5.32 5.68
C MET A 300 -7.77 5.88 5.45
N GLU A 301 -8.26 6.70 6.36
CA GLU A 301 -9.58 7.31 6.22
C GLU A 301 -9.58 8.40 5.14
N ALA A 302 -10.71 8.58 4.44
CA ALA A 302 -10.89 9.66 3.45
C ALA A 302 -11.16 11.00 4.16
N THR A 303 -10.13 11.54 4.81
CA THR A 303 -10.22 12.80 5.59
C THR A 303 -10.47 14.02 4.71
N ALA A 304 -10.90 15.13 5.33
CA ALA A 304 -11.04 16.42 4.65
C ALA A 304 -9.70 16.86 4.01
N ASN A 305 -8.59 16.62 4.70
CA ASN A 305 -7.26 16.96 4.19
C ASN A 305 -6.82 16.11 2.99
N ASN A 306 -7.13 14.80 2.99
CA ASN A 306 -6.90 13.94 1.83
C ASN A 306 -7.72 14.41 0.62
N LYS A 307 -8.99 14.79 0.84
CA LYS A 307 -9.85 15.34 -0.21
C LYS A 307 -9.36 16.70 -0.73
N ALA A 308 -8.80 17.54 0.14
CA ALA A 308 -8.18 18.81 -0.27
C ALA A 308 -6.96 18.56 -1.17
N LEU A 309 -6.09 17.58 -0.84
CA LEU A 309 -4.99 17.15 -1.72
C LEU A 309 -5.51 16.62 -3.06
N PHE A 310 -6.54 15.75 -3.04
CA PHE A 310 -7.17 15.27 -4.26
C PHE A 310 -7.70 16.41 -5.13
N ALA A 311 -8.33 17.44 -4.53
CA ALA A 311 -8.84 18.58 -5.26
C ALA A 311 -7.73 19.35 -5.99
N VAL A 312 -6.52 19.46 -5.40
CA VAL A 312 -5.34 20.02 -6.07
C VAL A 312 -4.96 19.18 -7.28
N ILE A 313 -4.82 17.86 -7.09
CA ILE A 313 -4.44 16.92 -8.15
C ILE A 313 -5.47 16.95 -9.29
N ALA A 314 -6.76 16.92 -8.96
CA ALA A 314 -7.84 17.01 -9.95
C ALA A 314 -7.83 18.36 -10.71
N GLY A 315 -7.39 19.43 -10.06
CA GLY A 315 -7.14 20.73 -10.70
C GLY A 315 -6.04 20.64 -11.76
N GLU A 316 -4.90 20.04 -11.43
CA GLU A 316 -3.79 19.88 -12.36
C GLU A 316 -4.11 18.86 -13.46
N ALA A 317 -4.85 17.79 -13.16
CA ALA A 317 -5.32 16.81 -14.13
C ALA A 317 -6.21 17.46 -15.22
N ARG A 318 -7.12 18.37 -14.83
CA ARG A 318 -7.93 19.13 -15.80
C ARG A 318 -7.08 20.00 -16.71
N ARG A 319 -5.98 20.59 -16.22
CA ARG A 319 -5.04 21.37 -17.04
C ARG A 319 -4.27 20.49 -18.02
N LEU A 320 -4.01 19.24 -17.66
CA LEU A 320 -3.37 18.25 -18.51
C LEU A 320 -4.35 17.50 -19.42
N GLU A 321 -5.65 17.76 -19.29
CA GLU A 321 -6.72 17.07 -20.01
C GLU A 321 -6.72 15.54 -19.81
N ILE A 322 -6.32 15.09 -18.60
CA ILE A 322 -6.33 13.67 -18.23
C ILE A 322 -7.43 13.40 -17.19
N PRO A 323 -8.13 12.26 -17.32
CA PRO A 323 -9.16 11.89 -16.33
C PRO A 323 -8.53 11.49 -15.01
N VAL A 324 -9.13 11.94 -13.89
CA VAL A 324 -8.88 11.41 -12.56
C VAL A 324 -10.19 11.31 -11.79
N VAL A 325 -10.32 10.26 -10.98
CA VAL A 325 -11.51 9.98 -10.18
C VAL A 325 -11.09 9.70 -8.75
N GLU A 326 -11.77 10.35 -7.79
CA GLU A 326 -11.61 10.03 -6.37
C GLU A 326 -12.10 8.59 -6.11
N HIS A 327 -11.29 7.82 -5.40
CA HIS A 327 -11.63 6.44 -5.10
C HIS A 327 -11.27 6.06 -3.66
N PHE A 328 -12.04 5.12 -3.10
CA PHE A 328 -11.77 4.46 -1.82
C PHE A 328 -11.38 3.01 -2.10
N ARG A 329 -10.12 2.63 -1.86
CA ARG A 329 -9.60 1.29 -2.19
C ARG A 329 -9.84 0.28 -1.06
N ALA A 330 -10.15 -0.96 -1.45
CA ALA A 330 -10.31 -2.07 -0.51
C ALA A 330 -8.96 -2.69 -0.07
N GLY A 331 -7.92 -2.60 -0.91
CA GLY A 331 -6.55 -3.03 -0.61
C GLY A 331 -5.81 -2.00 0.22
N ALA A 332 -4.88 -2.45 1.06
CA ALA A 332 -3.98 -1.60 1.83
C ALA A 332 -2.68 -1.34 1.06
N SER A 333 -1.94 -0.31 1.47
CA SER A 333 -0.58 0.01 1.03
C SER A 333 0.17 0.73 2.14
N ASP A 334 1.39 1.20 1.88
CA ASP A 334 2.13 2.05 2.82
C ASP A 334 1.41 3.36 3.17
N ALA A 335 0.49 3.82 2.32
CA ALA A 335 -0.37 4.97 2.61
C ALA A 335 -1.17 4.80 3.91
N ASN A 336 -1.55 3.56 4.26
CA ASN A 336 -2.22 3.25 5.52
C ASN A 336 -1.32 3.56 6.73
N THR A 337 -0.04 3.19 6.65
CA THR A 337 0.94 3.47 7.72
C THR A 337 1.24 4.96 7.84
N ILE A 338 1.30 5.68 6.71
CA ILE A 338 1.48 7.13 6.68
C ILE A 338 0.28 7.84 7.31
N ALA A 339 -0.94 7.42 6.95
CA ALA A 339 -2.18 7.98 7.50
C ALA A 339 -2.34 7.76 9.01
N GLU A 340 -1.79 6.66 9.55
CA GLU A 340 -1.87 6.31 10.98
C GLU A 340 -1.33 7.40 11.92
N VAL A 341 -0.33 8.17 11.47
CA VAL A 341 0.25 9.26 12.25
C VAL A 341 -0.41 10.62 11.98
N GLY A 342 -1.53 10.64 11.25
CA GLY A 342 -2.32 11.85 10.97
C GLY A 342 -1.84 12.68 9.78
N THR A 343 -0.84 12.21 9.04
CA THR A 343 -0.33 12.91 7.86
C THR A 343 -1.31 12.79 6.69
N PRO A 344 -1.74 13.91 6.09
CA PRO A 344 -2.54 13.88 4.87
C PRO A 344 -1.83 13.12 3.76
N VAL A 345 -2.50 12.14 3.16
CA VAL A 345 -1.89 11.26 2.15
C VAL A 345 -2.84 10.95 1.01
N ILE A 346 -2.28 10.92 -0.19
CA ILE A 346 -2.92 10.47 -1.42
C ILE A 346 -2.13 9.30 -1.99
N ASP A 347 -2.83 8.33 -2.55
CA ASP A 347 -2.24 7.17 -3.16
C ASP A 347 -2.80 6.89 -4.56
N GLY A 348 -2.12 6.05 -5.35
CA GLY A 348 -2.52 5.77 -6.72
C GLY A 348 -2.04 6.81 -7.73
N LEU A 349 -0.91 7.48 -7.46
CA LEU A 349 -0.30 8.47 -8.36
C LEU A 349 0.68 7.87 -9.38
N GLY A 350 0.94 6.57 -9.30
CA GLY A 350 1.68 5.82 -10.30
C GLY A 350 0.93 5.71 -11.64
N PRO A 351 1.42 4.91 -12.57
CA PRO A 351 0.85 4.79 -13.91
C PRO A 351 -0.49 4.04 -13.90
N ILE A 352 -1.15 4.00 -15.06
CA ILE A 352 -2.42 3.33 -15.28
C ILE A 352 -2.14 1.95 -15.88
N GLY A 353 -2.83 0.93 -15.39
CA GLY A 353 -2.76 -0.45 -15.85
C GLY A 353 -3.68 -1.36 -15.06
N GLU A 354 -3.58 -2.65 -15.31
CA GLU A 354 -4.39 -3.65 -14.62
C GLU A 354 -3.64 -4.98 -14.46
N HIS A 355 -4.31 -5.90 -13.80
CA HIS A 355 -3.86 -7.26 -13.57
C HIS A 355 -2.60 -7.37 -12.71
N ASP A 356 -2.39 -6.37 -11.81
CA ASP A 356 -1.47 -6.51 -10.69
C ASP A 356 -1.63 -7.89 -10.03
N HIS A 357 -0.56 -8.42 -9.46
CA HIS A 357 -0.55 -9.75 -8.85
C HIS A 357 -0.88 -10.92 -9.81
N SER A 358 -0.73 -10.75 -11.12
CA SER A 358 -0.93 -11.81 -12.10
C SER A 358 0.11 -11.80 -13.23
N ASP A 359 0.22 -12.92 -13.95
CA ASP A 359 1.09 -13.05 -15.14
C ASP A 359 0.59 -12.26 -16.37
N ARG A 360 -0.50 -11.52 -16.22
CA ARG A 360 -1.10 -10.65 -17.25
C ARG A 360 -0.89 -9.17 -16.94
N GLU A 361 -0.10 -8.86 -15.94
CA GLU A 361 0.20 -7.50 -15.48
C GLU A 361 0.69 -6.62 -16.62
N TYR A 362 0.07 -5.44 -16.77
CA TYR A 362 0.44 -4.46 -17.79
C TYR A 362 0.29 -3.02 -17.33
N VAL A 363 1.03 -2.13 -17.97
CA VAL A 363 0.91 -0.68 -17.84
C VAL A 363 0.59 -0.03 -19.18
N VAL A 364 -0.27 0.98 -19.17
CA VAL A 364 -0.54 1.83 -20.35
C VAL A 364 0.68 2.72 -20.60
N ARG A 365 1.35 2.56 -21.75
CA ARG A 365 2.60 3.26 -22.09
C ARG A 365 2.51 4.77 -21.90
N GLU A 366 1.46 5.38 -22.42
CA GLU A 366 1.25 6.82 -22.37
C GLU A 366 1.04 7.35 -20.93
N SER A 367 0.50 6.52 -20.04
CA SER A 367 0.23 6.92 -18.66
C SER A 367 1.51 7.22 -17.87
N LEU A 368 2.64 6.61 -18.19
CA LEU A 368 3.92 6.95 -17.55
C LEU A 368 4.21 8.45 -17.64
N ARG A 369 4.14 8.99 -18.86
CA ARG A 369 4.38 10.41 -19.13
C ARG A 369 3.31 11.29 -18.51
N GLN A 370 2.03 10.94 -18.69
CA GLN A 370 0.90 11.71 -18.17
C GLN A 370 0.94 11.80 -16.65
N ARG A 371 1.21 10.70 -15.97
CA ARG A 371 1.26 10.63 -14.50
C ARG A 371 2.51 11.31 -13.94
N SER A 372 3.65 11.28 -14.65
CA SER A 372 4.83 12.07 -14.27
C SER A 372 4.54 13.57 -14.34
N ALA A 373 3.85 14.03 -15.38
CA ALA A 373 3.43 15.44 -15.49
C ALA A 373 2.46 15.83 -14.37
N LEU A 374 1.46 14.97 -14.11
CA LEU A 374 0.48 15.19 -13.05
C LEU A 374 1.15 15.26 -11.67
N LEU A 375 2.05 14.33 -11.36
CA LEU A 375 2.78 14.34 -10.09
C LEU A 375 3.62 15.60 -9.93
N ALA A 376 4.41 15.96 -10.95
CA ALA A 376 5.26 17.14 -10.91
C ALA A 376 4.46 18.43 -10.63
N LEU A 377 3.35 18.64 -11.35
CA LEU A 377 2.49 19.82 -11.15
C LEU A 377 1.81 19.78 -9.80
N SER A 378 1.35 18.61 -9.36
CA SER A 378 0.68 18.45 -8.07
C SER A 378 1.60 18.73 -6.89
N LEU A 379 2.87 18.32 -6.94
CA LEU A 379 3.87 18.63 -5.91
C LEU A 379 4.06 20.14 -5.75
N ILE A 380 4.22 20.87 -6.88
CA ILE A 380 4.36 22.33 -6.86
C ILE A 380 3.10 22.99 -6.32
N ALA A 381 1.94 22.61 -6.86
CA ALA A 381 0.67 23.26 -6.54
C ALA A 381 0.27 23.02 -5.07
N ALA A 382 0.45 21.80 -4.58
CA ALA A 382 0.16 21.46 -3.19
C ALA A 382 1.13 22.16 -2.24
N TRP A 383 2.44 22.16 -2.53
CA TRP A 383 3.41 22.82 -1.67
C TRP A 383 3.18 24.33 -1.57
N ARG A 384 2.96 25.01 -2.70
CA ARG A 384 2.67 26.46 -2.71
C ARG A 384 1.41 26.82 -1.93
N ARG A 385 0.36 25.98 -2.02
CA ARG A 385 -0.86 26.19 -1.22
C ARG A 385 -0.62 25.92 0.26
N TYR A 386 0.21 24.94 0.59
CA TYR A 386 0.59 24.66 1.97
C TYR A 386 1.34 25.85 2.59
N GLU A 387 2.36 26.38 1.90
CA GLU A 387 3.11 27.55 2.36
C GLU A 387 2.24 28.82 2.50
N ALA A 388 1.24 28.94 1.65
CA ALA A 388 0.26 30.03 1.72
C ALA A 388 -0.82 29.83 2.78
N GLY A 389 -0.84 28.70 3.52
CA GLY A 389 -1.87 28.36 4.50
C GLY A 389 -3.26 28.15 3.88
N THR A 390 -3.36 27.75 2.62
CA THR A 390 -4.61 27.62 1.87
C THR A 390 -4.90 26.19 1.39
N LEU A 391 -4.07 25.23 1.78
CA LEU A 391 -4.23 23.85 1.33
C LEU A 391 -5.25 23.09 2.17
N PHE A 392 -5.13 23.15 3.49
CA PHE A 392 -5.98 22.39 4.40
C PHE A 392 -7.03 23.28 5.08
N PRO A 393 -8.28 22.80 5.22
CA PRO A 393 -9.37 23.61 5.74
C PRO A 393 -9.21 24.00 7.22
N ASP A 394 -8.43 23.21 7.99
CA ASP A 394 -8.25 23.38 9.43
C ASP A 394 -6.78 23.74 9.79
N GLY A 395 -6.03 24.31 8.86
CA GLY A 395 -4.58 24.60 8.94
C GLY A 395 -4.15 25.73 9.86
#